data_ddea751499b0a9a38cc188ce9dac0efa
#
_entry.id   ddea751499b0a9a38cc188ce9dac0efa
#
_cell.length_a   1.000
_cell.length_b   1.000
_cell.length_c   1.000
_cell.angle_alpha   90.00
_cell.angle_beta   90.00
_cell.angle_gamma   90.00
#
_symmetry.space_group_name_H-M   'P 1'
#
loop_
_entity.id
_entity.type
_entity.pdbx_description
1 polymer ?
#
loop_
_entity_poly.entity_id
_entity_poly.type
_entity_poly.pdbx_seq_one_letter_code
_entity_poly.pdbx_strand_id
1 'polypeptide(L)'
;LFRSHLYISALGGTYQQPKVQMLGVRGFPGNSISHANSFYVPAHSKRVFVEGECDVVCSIGYNAERLPRGYSFDDIDIRRVVTDLCVMDWCGPNHQLRLVSLHPGITVQQVTDNTGFEVHTGNELTTTAAPTIEQLAIITALDPVGIRHKQLSDNPMGDRR
;
A
#
# COMPACT_ATOMS: atom_id res chain seq x y z
N LEU A 1 9.59 -0.24 3.57
CA LEU A 1 9.10 0.57 2.45
C LEU A 1 8.27 -0.28 1.54
N PHE A 2 7.11 0.18 1.14
CA PHE A 2 6.34 -0.59 0.21
C PHE A 2 6.43 -0.03 -1.20
N ARG A 3 6.61 -0.93 -2.16
CA ARG A 3 6.70 -0.60 -3.56
C ARG A 3 5.31 -0.30 -4.08
N SER A 4 4.94 0.97 -4.17
CA SER A 4 3.79 1.33 -4.96
C SER A 4 4.12 1.16 -6.44
N HIS A 5 3.15 0.75 -7.26
CA HIS A 5 3.31 0.79 -8.70
C HIS A 5 3.53 2.23 -9.14
N LEU A 6 4.73 2.53 -9.53
CA LEU A 6 5.18 3.86 -9.80
C LEU A 6 4.94 4.24 -11.22
N TYR A 7 4.23 5.28 -11.33
CA TYR A 7 3.96 5.93 -12.58
C TYR A 7 4.91 7.13 -12.73
N ILE A 8 6.07 6.89 -13.29
CA ILE A 8 6.94 7.97 -13.75
C ILE A 8 6.79 8.10 -15.26
N SER A 9 6.87 9.32 -15.75
CA SER A 9 6.71 9.60 -17.19
C SER A 9 7.84 9.03 -18.02
N ALA A 10 9.01 8.85 -17.42
CA ALA A 10 10.20 8.35 -18.10
C ALA A 10 11.09 7.57 -17.13
N LEU A 11 11.69 6.49 -17.60
CA LEU A 11 12.63 5.68 -16.85
C LEU A 11 13.87 5.42 -17.70
N GLY A 12 15.04 5.83 -17.20
CA GLY A 12 16.32 5.72 -17.91
C GLY A 12 16.39 6.55 -19.19
N GLY A 13 17.57 6.66 -19.78
CA GLY A 13 17.79 7.52 -20.96
C GLY A 13 17.78 9.01 -20.60
N THR A 14 17.32 9.84 -21.53
CA THR A 14 17.11 11.27 -21.33
C THR A 14 15.62 11.59 -21.28
N TYR A 15 15.26 12.81 -20.83
CA TYR A 15 13.86 13.25 -20.82
C TYR A 15 13.24 13.25 -22.22
N GLN A 16 14.02 13.61 -23.24
CA GLN A 16 13.60 13.62 -24.65
C GLN A 16 13.59 12.23 -25.28
N GLN A 17 14.42 11.31 -24.78
CA GLN A 17 14.54 9.93 -25.26
C GLN A 17 14.59 8.95 -24.09
N PRO A 18 13.47 8.75 -23.38
CA PRO A 18 13.41 7.79 -22.27
C PRO A 18 13.47 6.36 -22.81
N LYS A 19 14.15 5.47 -22.08
CA LYS A 19 14.14 4.02 -22.40
C LYS A 19 12.75 3.42 -22.25
N VAL A 20 11.99 3.88 -21.26
CA VAL A 20 10.62 3.46 -21.00
C VAL A 20 9.78 4.69 -20.73
N GLN A 21 8.67 4.84 -21.42
CA GLN A 21 7.62 5.80 -21.11
C GLN A 21 6.54 5.15 -20.26
N MET A 22 6.17 5.84 -19.19
CA MET A 22 5.13 5.39 -18.26
C MET A 22 4.18 6.56 -17.94
N LEU A 23 3.01 6.26 -17.42
CA LEU A 23 2.14 7.28 -16.89
C LEU A 23 2.83 7.96 -15.69
N GLY A 24 2.74 9.28 -15.61
CA GLY A 24 3.31 10.05 -14.49
C GLY A 24 2.60 9.77 -13.16
N VAL A 25 3.26 10.10 -12.06
CA VAL A 25 2.73 9.95 -10.69
C VAL A 25 1.54 10.88 -10.41
N ARG A 26 1.28 11.84 -11.28
CA ARG A 26 0.17 12.80 -11.20
C ARG A 26 0.20 13.55 -9.86
N GLY A 27 -0.95 13.62 -9.17
CA GLY A 27 -1.08 14.30 -7.89
C GLY A 27 -0.62 13.51 -6.66
N PHE A 28 -0.17 12.28 -6.82
CA PHE A 28 0.13 11.40 -5.68
C PHE A 28 1.15 11.97 -4.69
N PRO A 29 2.28 12.56 -5.11
CA PRO A 29 3.23 13.15 -4.16
C PRO A 29 2.61 14.28 -3.32
N GLY A 30 1.86 15.18 -3.94
CA GLY A 30 1.16 16.27 -3.25
C GLY A 30 0.05 15.75 -2.33
N ASN A 31 -0.76 14.80 -2.80
CA ASN A 31 -1.83 14.21 -2.00
C ASN A 31 -1.29 13.48 -0.77
N SER A 32 -0.11 12.87 -0.85
CA SER A 32 0.50 12.17 0.29
C SER A 32 0.93 13.08 1.43
N ILE A 33 0.99 14.40 1.21
CA ILE A 33 1.31 15.41 2.23
C ILE A 33 0.05 16.16 2.66
N SER A 34 -0.80 16.53 1.70
CA SER A 34 -1.90 17.47 1.93
C SER A 34 -3.23 16.83 2.32
N HIS A 35 -3.32 15.51 2.30
CA HIS A 35 -4.54 14.77 2.60
C HIS A 35 -4.27 13.56 3.50
N ALA A 36 -5.30 13.16 4.24
CA ALA A 36 -5.32 11.86 4.90
C ALA A 36 -5.33 10.74 3.84
N ASN A 37 -4.41 9.79 3.96
CA ASN A 37 -4.26 8.71 3.00
C ASN A 37 -4.44 7.35 3.64
N SER A 38 -5.06 6.45 2.88
CA SER A 38 -5.01 5.02 3.14
C SER A 38 -4.70 4.30 1.83
N PHE A 39 -3.89 3.27 1.90
CA PHE A 39 -3.46 2.52 0.72
C PHE A 39 -4.18 1.18 0.68
N TYR A 40 -4.70 0.83 -0.49
CA TYR A 40 -5.19 -0.50 -0.77
C TYR A 40 -4.21 -1.25 -1.66
N VAL A 41 -3.73 -2.39 -1.18
CA VAL A 41 -2.77 -3.25 -1.87
C VAL A 41 -3.41 -4.61 -2.10
N PRO A 42 -3.98 -4.88 -3.28
CA PRO A 42 -4.80 -6.07 -3.53
C PRO A 42 -4.00 -7.39 -3.53
N ALA A 43 -2.68 -7.32 -3.52
CA ALA A 43 -1.81 -8.49 -3.53
C ALA A 43 -0.60 -8.26 -2.63
N HIS A 44 -0.68 -8.78 -1.40
CA HIS A 44 0.40 -8.71 -0.42
C HIS A 44 1.53 -9.67 -0.83
N SER A 45 2.72 -9.13 -1.07
CA SER A 45 3.86 -9.95 -1.47
C SER A 45 5.18 -9.23 -1.23
N LYS A 46 6.28 -9.99 -1.14
CA LYS A 46 7.65 -9.44 -1.08
C LYS A 46 8.02 -8.55 -2.27
N ARG A 47 7.30 -8.66 -3.38
CA ARG A 47 7.48 -7.77 -4.53
C ARG A 47 6.93 -6.36 -4.25
N VAL A 48 5.92 -6.24 -3.41
CA VAL A 48 5.29 -4.97 -3.01
C VAL A 48 5.90 -4.43 -1.73
N PHE A 49 6.06 -5.31 -0.74
CA PHE A 49 6.66 -5.00 0.56
C PHE A 49 8.14 -5.42 0.55
N VAL A 50 8.99 -4.55 0.01
CA VAL A 50 10.42 -4.82 -0.17
C VAL A 50 11.24 -4.31 1.00
N GLU A 51 12.33 -5.00 1.32
CA GLU A 51 13.32 -4.54 2.25
C GLU A 51 14.08 -3.33 1.67
N GLY A 52 14.41 -2.37 2.53
CA GLY A 52 15.17 -1.18 2.12
C GLY A 52 14.36 -0.21 1.28
N GLU A 53 14.99 0.39 0.28
CA GLU A 53 14.38 1.37 -0.61
C GLU A 53 13.79 0.75 -1.88
N CYS A 54 12.74 1.38 -2.39
CA CYS A 54 12.23 1.08 -3.72
C CYS A 54 13.13 1.70 -4.79
N ASP A 55 13.19 1.10 -5.97
CA ASP A 55 13.95 1.62 -7.13
C ASP A 55 13.54 3.06 -7.49
N VAL A 56 12.29 3.39 -7.26
CA VAL A 56 11.75 4.74 -7.46
C VAL A 56 10.78 5.08 -6.33
N VAL A 57 10.94 6.24 -5.75
CA VAL A 57 10.09 6.75 -4.67
C VAL A 57 9.36 8.00 -5.15
N CYS A 58 8.04 8.00 -5.07
CA CYS A 58 7.20 9.11 -5.49
C CYS A 58 6.42 9.76 -4.35
N SER A 59 6.59 9.27 -3.13
CA SER A 59 5.97 9.82 -1.91
C SER A 59 7.03 10.01 -0.85
N ILE A 60 6.85 11.01 0.00
CA ILE A 60 7.76 11.30 1.11
C ILE A 60 7.73 10.16 2.12
N GLY A 61 6.53 9.66 2.45
CA GLY A 61 6.34 8.74 3.55
C GLY A 61 6.85 9.34 4.87
N TYR A 62 7.23 8.49 5.81
CA TYR A 62 7.86 8.91 7.06
C TYR A 62 9.39 8.81 6.96
N ASN A 63 9.98 9.48 5.96
CA ASN A 63 11.42 9.59 5.79
C ASN A 63 11.86 11.05 6.00
N ALA A 64 12.61 11.31 7.07
CA ALA A 64 13.04 12.66 7.46
C ALA A 64 13.88 13.36 6.37
N GLU A 65 14.68 12.61 5.62
CA GLU A 65 15.54 13.16 4.56
C GLU A 65 14.74 13.68 3.36
N ARG A 66 13.48 13.27 3.25
CA ARG A 66 12.58 13.65 2.14
C ARG A 66 11.57 14.72 2.53
N LEU A 67 11.53 15.11 3.79
CA LEU A 67 10.61 16.17 4.23
C LEU A 67 11.02 17.51 3.60
N PRO A 68 10.08 18.22 2.96
CA PRO A 68 10.34 19.56 2.50
C PRO A 68 10.67 20.49 3.68
N ARG A 69 11.42 21.56 3.39
CA ARG A 69 11.76 22.56 4.40
C ARG A 69 10.48 23.17 5.00
N GLY A 70 10.38 23.12 6.33
CA GLY A 70 9.23 23.64 7.07
C GLY A 70 8.12 22.64 7.31
N TYR A 71 8.28 21.39 6.87
CA TYR A 71 7.37 20.30 7.17
C TYR A 71 7.92 19.40 8.29
N SER A 72 7.02 18.76 9.01
CA SER A 72 7.31 17.73 10.02
C SER A 72 6.51 16.46 9.73
N PHE A 73 6.72 15.40 10.49
CA PHE A 73 5.89 14.20 10.39
C PHE A 73 4.43 14.42 10.83
N ASP A 74 4.17 15.47 11.60
CA ASP A 74 2.80 15.84 11.99
C ASP A 74 1.96 16.34 10.81
N ASP A 75 2.61 16.76 9.73
CA ASP A 75 1.95 17.18 8.48
C ASP A 75 1.58 15.99 7.59
N ILE A 76 2.00 14.77 7.95
CA ILE A 76 1.78 13.55 7.17
C ILE A 76 0.72 12.70 7.86
N ASP A 77 -0.40 12.47 7.17
CA ASP A 77 -1.50 11.63 7.68
C ASP A 77 -1.67 10.37 6.81
N ILE A 78 -0.78 9.40 6.99
CA ILE A 78 -0.93 8.07 6.38
C ILE A 78 -1.53 7.13 7.43
N ARG A 79 -2.79 6.76 7.24
CA ARG A 79 -3.61 6.09 8.26
C ARG A 79 -3.51 4.59 8.23
N ARG A 80 -3.73 4.00 7.05
CA ARG A 80 -3.84 2.54 6.93
C ARG A 80 -3.25 2.03 5.63
N VAL A 81 -2.73 0.82 5.70
CA VAL A 81 -2.44 -0.02 4.54
C VAL A 81 -3.31 -1.27 4.66
N VAL A 82 -4.23 -1.44 3.72
CA VAL A 82 -5.15 -2.58 3.66
C VAL A 82 -4.69 -3.49 2.52
N THR A 83 -4.47 -4.75 2.82
CA THR A 83 -4.07 -5.75 1.83
C THR A 83 -5.11 -6.88 1.74
N ASP A 84 -4.85 -7.89 0.96
CA ASP A 84 -5.64 -9.13 0.95
C ASP A 84 -5.36 -10.04 2.17
N LEU A 85 -4.32 -9.76 2.97
CA LEU A 85 -3.96 -10.54 4.15
C LEU A 85 -4.31 -9.82 5.46
N CYS A 86 -4.10 -8.50 5.52
CA CYS A 86 -4.12 -7.78 6.79
C CYS A 86 -4.40 -6.30 6.64
N VAL A 87 -4.60 -5.65 7.77
CA VAL A 87 -4.60 -4.19 7.91
C VAL A 87 -3.39 -3.77 8.74
N MET A 88 -2.66 -2.77 8.28
CA MET A 88 -1.50 -2.20 8.95
C MET A 88 -1.65 -0.70 9.12
N ASP A 89 -0.90 -0.14 10.08
CA ASP A 89 -0.71 1.29 10.28
C ASP A 89 0.78 1.64 10.37
N TRP A 90 1.09 2.91 10.60
CA TRP A 90 2.44 3.44 10.72
C TRP A 90 2.82 3.76 12.18
N CYS A 91 2.17 3.09 13.14
CA CYS A 91 2.41 3.30 14.56
C CYS A 91 3.45 2.33 15.15
N GLY A 92 4.23 1.65 14.34
CA GLY A 92 5.41 0.91 14.77
C GLY A 92 6.56 1.84 15.16
N PRO A 93 7.68 1.31 15.69
CA PRO A 93 8.87 2.10 16.02
C PRO A 93 9.33 2.93 14.82
N ASN A 94 9.67 4.21 15.03
CA ASN A 94 10.12 5.12 13.97
C ASN A 94 9.16 5.19 12.75
N HIS A 95 7.85 5.16 12.99
CA HIS A 95 6.83 5.12 11.94
C HIS A 95 6.95 3.92 10.99
N GLN A 96 7.43 2.79 11.47
CA GLN A 96 7.42 1.55 10.70
C GLN A 96 6.01 0.95 10.66
N LEU A 97 5.77 0.09 9.66
CA LEU A 97 4.49 -0.61 9.53
C LEU A 97 4.28 -1.57 10.71
N ARG A 98 3.06 -1.52 11.24
CA ARG A 98 2.60 -2.36 12.35
C ARG A 98 1.28 -3.05 11.98
N LEU A 99 1.17 -4.34 12.29
CA LEU A 99 -0.08 -5.09 12.15
C LEU A 99 -1.14 -4.57 13.12
N VAL A 100 -2.31 -4.26 12.59
CA VAL A 100 -3.52 -3.86 13.33
C VAL A 100 -4.50 -5.02 13.40
N SER A 101 -4.77 -5.67 12.26
CA SER A 101 -5.64 -6.84 12.21
C SER A 101 -5.27 -7.78 11.08
N LEU A 102 -5.57 -9.06 11.26
CA LEU A 102 -5.50 -10.09 10.24
C LEU A 102 -6.87 -10.35 9.64
N HIS A 103 -6.95 -10.63 8.35
CA HIS A 103 -8.21 -11.08 7.78
C HIS A 103 -8.57 -12.48 8.25
N PRO A 104 -9.85 -12.87 8.25
CA PRO A 104 -10.28 -14.18 8.72
C PRO A 104 -9.52 -15.33 8.03
N GLY A 105 -8.96 -16.23 8.84
CA GLY A 105 -8.19 -17.36 8.35
C GLY A 105 -6.72 -17.09 8.01
N ILE A 106 -6.26 -15.85 8.12
CA ILE A 106 -4.86 -15.47 7.89
C ILE A 106 -4.07 -15.53 9.20
N THR A 107 -2.83 -15.98 9.11
CA THR A 107 -1.88 -16.04 10.24
C THR A 107 -0.80 -14.96 10.12
N VAL A 108 -0.19 -14.60 11.25
CA VAL A 108 0.99 -13.70 11.28
C VAL A 108 2.11 -14.25 10.40
N GLN A 109 2.33 -15.57 10.42
CA GLN A 109 3.36 -16.21 9.62
C GLN A 109 3.15 -15.97 8.12
N GLN A 110 1.91 -16.07 7.63
CA GLN A 110 1.60 -15.80 6.22
C GLN A 110 1.91 -14.35 5.84
N VAL A 111 1.62 -13.39 6.73
CA VAL A 111 1.98 -11.99 6.49
C VAL A 111 3.50 -11.82 6.45
N THR A 112 4.22 -12.38 7.43
CA THR A 112 5.68 -12.29 7.52
C THR A 112 6.36 -12.94 6.31
N ASP A 113 5.91 -14.11 5.88
CA ASP A 113 6.45 -14.83 4.72
C ASP A 113 6.29 -14.04 3.41
N ASN A 114 5.28 -13.17 3.34
CA ASN A 114 5.00 -12.34 2.19
C ASN A 114 5.50 -10.89 2.32
N THR A 115 6.19 -10.56 3.41
CA THR A 115 6.79 -9.23 3.65
C THR A 115 8.31 -9.33 3.60
N GLY A 116 8.97 -8.39 2.95
CA GLY A 116 10.43 -8.38 2.79
C GLY A 116 11.18 -7.73 3.96
N PHE A 117 10.49 -7.33 5.03
CA PHE A 117 11.08 -6.70 6.22
C PHE A 117 10.33 -7.16 7.47
N GLU A 118 10.88 -6.85 8.63
CA GLU A 118 10.25 -7.18 9.91
C GLU A 118 8.93 -6.41 10.07
N VAL A 119 7.86 -7.14 10.39
CA VAL A 119 6.53 -6.58 10.65
C VAL A 119 6.30 -6.52 12.15
N HIS A 120 6.11 -5.32 12.67
CA HIS A 120 5.78 -5.13 14.07
C HIS A 120 4.34 -5.51 14.34
N THR A 121 4.10 -6.17 15.46
CA THR A 121 2.75 -6.44 15.96
C THR A 121 2.44 -5.54 17.14
N GLY A 122 1.24 -4.97 17.18
CA GLY A 122 0.75 -4.27 18.36
C GLY A 122 0.41 -5.26 19.49
N ASN A 123 0.24 -4.74 20.70
CA ASN A 123 -0.12 -5.55 21.87
C ASN A 123 -1.51 -6.20 21.72
N GLU A 124 -2.37 -5.67 20.87
CA GLU A 124 -3.74 -6.11 20.62
C GLU A 124 -3.95 -6.38 19.12
N LEU A 125 -3.38 -7.49 18.65
CA LEU A 125 -3.66 -7.93 17.27
C LEU A 125 -5.06 -8.53 17.21
N THR A 126 -5.92 -7.96 16.36
CA THR A 126 -7.31 -8.37 16.22
C THR A 126 -7.55 -9.12 14.90
N THR A 127 -8.74 -9.70 14.75
CA THR A 127 -9.21 -10.19 13.45
C THR A 127 -10.11 -9.12 12.83
N THR A 128 -9.92 -8.84 11.55
CA THR A 128 -10.76 -7.90 10.81
C THR A 128 -12.21 -8.38 10.83
N ALA A 129 -13.12 -7.51 11.23
CA ALA A 129 -14.54 -7.84 11.24
C ALA A 129 -15.03 -8.15 9.81
N ALA A 130 -15.81 -9.22 9.70
CA ALA A 130 -16.47 -9.53 8.44
C ALA A 130 -17.51 -8.43 8.09
N PRO A 131 -17.74 -8.16 6.80
CA PRO A 131 -18.76 -7.21 6.39
C PRO A 131 -20.16 -7.69 6.81
N THR A 132 -21.05 -6.77 7.18
CA THR A 132 -22.43 -7.09 7.48
C THR A 132 -23.21 -7.44 6.19
N ILE A 133 -24.36 -8.08 6.37
CA ILE A 133 -25.27 -8.40 5.24
C ILE A 133 -25.68 -7.11 4.49
N GLU A 134 -25.91 -6.03 5.21
CA GLU A 134 -26.26 -4.73 4.62
C GLU A 134 -25.10 -4.16 3.80
N GLN A 135 -23.87 -4.21 4.32
CA GLN A 135 -22.68 -3.77 3.59
C GLN A 135 -22.47 -4.61 2.30
N LEU A 136 -22.66 -5.92 2.38
CA LEU A 136 -22.59 -6.80 1.21
C LEU A 136 -23.66 -6.48 0.18
N ALA A 137 -24.89 -6.19 0.62
CA ALA A 137 -25.97 -5.78 -0.27
C ALA A 137 -25.66 -4.47 -0.99
N ILE A 138 -25.12 -3.47 -0.28
CA ILE A 138 -24.70 -2.19 -0.86
C ILE A 138 -23.58 -2.41 -1.89
N ILE A 139 -22.55 -3.18 -1.54
CA ILE A 139 -21.44 -3.50 -2.46
C ILE A 139 -21.97 -4.18 -3.72
N THR A 140 -22.90 -5.14 -3.57
CA THR A 140 -23.47 -5.85 -4.71
C THR A 140 -24.32 -4.92 -5.60
N ALA A 141 -25.06 -4.00 -5.00
CA ALA A 141 -25.84 -3.02 -5.74
C ALA A 141 -24.96 -2.03 -6.53
N LEU A 142 -23.80 -1.64 -5.95
CA LEU A 142 -22.85 -0.73 -6.60
C LEU A 142 -22.01 -1.41 -7.68
N ASP A 143 -21.81 -2.70 -7.59
CA ASP A 143 -21.02 -3.49 -8.54
C ASP A 143 -21.81 -4.72 -9.04
N PRO A 144 -22.90 -4.49 -9.79
CA PRO A 144 -23.80 -5.56 -10.24
C PRO A 144 -23.15 -6.54 -11.23
N VAL A 145 -22.08 -6.12 -11.88
CA VAL A 145 -21.32 -6.98 -12.83
C VAL A 145 -20.09 -7.65 -12.19
N GLY A 146 -19.85 -7.41 -10.90
CA GLY A 146 -18.80 -8.07 -10.14
C GLY A 146 -17.38 -7.72 -10.57
N ILE A 147 -17.11 -6.48 -11.00
CA ILE A 147 -15.79 -6.03 -11.45
C ILE A 147 -14.73 -6.25 -10.35
N ARG A 148 -15.11 -6.09 -9.08
CA ARG A 148 -14.22 -6.33 -7.94
C ARG A 148 -13.62 -7.75 -7.93
N HIS A 149 -14.37 -8.74 -8.37
CA HIS A 149 -13.88 -10.13 -8.40
C HIS A 149 -12.83 -10.34 -9.48
N LYS A 150 -12.96 -9.66 -10.62
CA LYS A 150 -12.02 -9.77 -11.74
C LYS A 150 -10.63 -9.22 -11.37
N GLN A 151 -10.58 -8.20 -10.52
CA GLN A 151 -9.31 -7.63 -10.10
C GLN A 151 -8.49 -8.54 -9.16
N LEU A 152 -9.13 -9.46 -8.48
CA LEU A 152 -8.50 -10.33 -7.52
C LEU A 152 -8.31 -11.76 -8.06
N SER A 153 -9.29 -12.29 -8.78
CA SER A 153 -9.29 -13.68 -9.26
C SER A 153 -8.54 -13.87 -10.59
N ASP A 154 -8.65 -12.92 -11.51
CA ASP A 154 -8.13 -13.04 -12.87
C ASP A 154 -6.74 -12.42 -13.04
N ASN A 155 -6.14 -11.94 -11.96
CA ASN A 155 -4.82 -11.32 -12.00
C ASN A 155 -3.96 -11.80 -10.82
N PRO A 156 -3.54 -13.07 -10.86
CA PRO A 156 -2.71 -13.66 -9.83
C PRO A 156 -1.37 -12.92 -9.74
N MET A 157 -0.80 -12.91 -8.55
CA MET A 157 0.37 -12.11 -8.15
C MET A 157 1.61 -12.27 -9.05
N GLY A 158 1.73 -13.34 -9.82
CA GLY A 158 2.87 -13.60 -10.70
C GLY A 158 2.84 -12.86 -12.03
N ASP A 159 1.66 -12.46 -12.51
CA ASP A 159 1.48 -11.98 -13.89
C ASP A 159 1.40 -10.45 -14.04
N ARG A 160 1.48 -9.72 -12.95
CA ARG A 160 1.56 -8.26 -12.99
C ARG A 160 2.98 -7.84 -13.31
N ARG A 161 3.26 -7.65 -14.59
CA ARG A 161 4.50 -7.03 -15.07
C ARG A 161 4.39 -5.52 -15.08
#